data_ef967f39567cb842476666c5896eeb6d
#
_entry.id   ef967f39567cb842476666c5896eeb6d
#
_cell.length_a   1.000
_cell.length_b   1.000
_cell.length_c   1.000
_cell.angle_alpha   90.00
_cell.angle_beta   90.00
_cell.angle_gamma   90.00
#
_symmetry.space_group_name_H-M   'P 1'
#
loop_
_entity.id
_entity.type
_entity.pdbx_description
1 polymer ?
#
loop_
_entity_poly.entity_id
_entity_poly.type
_entity_poly.pdbx_seq_one_letter_code
_entity_poly.pdbx_strand_id
1 'polypeptide(L)'
;MKQRLDKALVERGLATTRSQADNFIRLGYVFLNKKIVQKSGTMVSDSDEIKLEKKETYVSRAGLKLASVADYFHLNFQDKTVLDIGSSTGGFTDYSLRHGAKKVFAVDVGTDQLHPSLRPNPKIVLHEKTDIRDFYADEAIDIIVGDVSFISLREILPHVAENLMNTNTILIAMVKPQ
;
A
#
# COMPACT_ATOMS: atom_id res chain seq x y z
N MET A 1 35.33 -1.04 -14.82
CA MET A 1 34.88 -2.36 -15.37
C MET A 1 33.36 -2.30 -15.63
N LYS A 2 32.83 -2.96 -16.67
CA LYS A 2 31.37 -2.96 -16.91
C LYS A 2 30.74 -4.17 -16.20
N GLN A 3 29.65 -3.96 -15.45
CA GLN A 3 28.92 -5.01 -14.77
C GLN A 3 27.41 -4.80 -14.83
N ARG A 4 26.63 -5.80 -14.47
CA ARG A 4 25.16 -5.70 -14.44
C ARG A 4 24.69 -4.78 -13.30
N LEU A 5 23.63 -4.04 -13.53
CA LEU A 5 23.06 -3.09 -12.57
C LEU A 5 22.61 -3.78 -11.26
N ASP A 6 21.99 -4.98 -11.35
CA ASP A 6 21.58 -5.74 -10.16
C ASP A 6 22.79 -6.11 -9.27
N LYS A 7 23.94 -6.41 -9.88
CA LYS A 7 25.18 -6.70 -9.17
C LYS A 7 25.81 -5.43 -8.58
N ALA A 8 25.86 -4.36 -9.39
CA ALA A 8 26.40 -3.08 -8.96
C ALA A 8 25.66 -2.50 -7.74
N LEU A 9 24.33 -2.65 -7.66
CA LEU A 9 23.55 -2.22 -6.49
C LEU A 9 23.98 -2.92 -5.21
N VAL A 10 24.27 -4.22 -5.27
CA VAL A 10 24.73 -4.98 -4.10
C VAL A 10 26.14 -4.56 -3.71
N GLU A 11 27.07 -4.48 -4.67
CA GLU A 11 28.46 -4.10 -4.42
C GLU A 11 28.61 -2.67 -3.88
N ARG A 12 27.71 -1.75 -4.29
CA ARG A 12 27.67 -0.37 -3.77
C ARG A 12 26.88 -0.21 -2.47
N GLY A 13 26.41 -1.32 -1.86
CA GLY A 13 25.65 -1.30 -0.61
C GLY A 13 24.23 -0.71 -0.72
N LEU A 14 23.73 -0.52 -1.94
CA LEU A 14 22.38 0.01 -2.20
C LEU A 14 21.29 -1.07 -2.08
N ALA A 15 21.68 -2.34 -2.12
CA ALA A 15 20.81 -3.49 -1.85
C ALA A 15 21.61 -4.56 -1.10
N THR A 16 20.93 -5.37 -0.28
CA THR A 16 21.56 -6.45 0.50
C THR A 16 21.71 -7.74 -0.31
N THR A 17 20.82 -7.96 -1.29
CA THR A 17 20.83 -9.14 -2.15
C THR A 17 20.51 -8.77 -3.60
N ARG A 18 20.90 -9.64 -4.55
CA ARG A 18 20.56 -9.45 -5.97
C ARG A 18 19.05 -9.52 -6.23
N SER A 19 18.32 -10.35 -5.49
CA SER A 19 16.87 -10.43 -5.57
C SER A 19 16.21 -9.11 -5.13
N GLN A 20 16.71 -8.50 -4.07
CA GLN A 20 16.27 -7.19 -3.61
C GLN A 20 16.60 -6.09 -4.64
N ALA A 21 17.81 -6.13 -5.21
CA ALA A 21 18.22 -5.20 -6.27
C ALA A 21 17.31 -5.31 -7.51
N ASP A 22 17.02 -6.53 -7.98
CA ASP A 22 16.10 -6.78 -9.10
C ASP A 22 14.71 -6.20 -8.83
N ASN A 23 14.20 -6.39 -7.60
CA ASN A 23 12.91 -5.83 -7.19
C ASN A 23 12.91 -4.29 -7.22
N PHE A 24 13.95 -3.64 -6.68
CA PHE A 24 14.07 -2.17 -6.72
C PHE A 24 14.15 -1.63 -8.16
N ILE A 25 14.86 -2.34 -9.05
CA ILE A 25 14.96 -1.95 -10.45
C ILE A 25 13.60 -2.06 -11.15
N ARG A 26 12.89 -3.18 -10.98
CA ARG A 26 11.56 -3.39 -11.58
C ARG A 26 10.53 -2.39 -11.08
N LEU A 27 10.63 -1.98 -9.81
CA LEU A 27 9.75 -0.98 -9.21
C LEU A 27 10.08 0.46 -9.65
N GLY A 28 11.16 0.66 -10.45
CA GLY A 28 11.55 1.98 -10.92
C GLY A 28 12.18 2.88 -9.84
N TYR A 29 12.73 2.28 -8.78
CA TYR A 29 13.41 3.03 -7.70
C TYR A 29 14.86 3.34 -8.02
N VAL A 30 15.40 2.78 -9.13
CA VAL A 30 16.79 2.93 -9.50
C VAL A 30 16.95 3.93 -10.63
N PHE A 31 17.73 4.95 -10.36
CA PHE A 31 18.14 5.95 -11.33
C PHE A 31 19.59 5.70 -11.75
N LEU A 32 19.82 5.59 -13.04
CA LEU A 32 21.14 5.53 -13.66
C LEU A 32 21.34 6.83 -14.44
N ASN A 33 22.33 7.63 -14.06
CA ASN A 33 22.61 8.92 -14.69
C ASN A 33 21.34 9.78 -14.82
N LYS A 34 20.57 9.90 -13.72
CA LYS A 34 19.30 10.63 -13.59
C LYS A 34 18.12 10.06 -14.40
N LYS A 35 18.24 8.88 -15.03
CA LYS A 35 17.14 8.21 -15.76
C LYS A 35 16.71 6.95 -15.03
N ILE A 36 15.41 6.72 -14.95
CA ILE A 36 14.85 5.48 -14.36
C ILE A 36 15.26 4.29 -15.25
N VAL A 37 15.76 3.22 -14.63
CA VAL A 37 16.08 1.95 -15.29
C VAL A 37 15.27 0.83 -14.68
N GLN A 38 14.60 0.03 -15.53
CA GLN A 38 13.76 -1.10 -15.11
C GLN A 38 14.29 -2.46 -15.58
N LYS A 39 15.47 -2.51 -16.20
CA LYS A 39 16.13 -3.75 -16.64
C LYS A 39 17.33 -4.06 -15.76
N SER A 40 17.24 -5.11 -14.97
CA SER A 40 18.31 -5.55 -14.03
C SER A 40 19.62 -5.91 -14.73
N GLY A 41 19.54 -6.36 -15.98
CA GLY A 41 20.69 -6.70 -16.81
C GLY A 41 21.39 -5.50 -17.47
N THR A 42 20.93 -4.26 -17.25
CA THR A 42 21.60 -3.07 -17.79
C THR A 42 23.05 -3.04 -17.35
N MET A 43 23.95 -2.80 -18.32
CA MET A 43 25.40 -2.74 -18.03
C MET A 43 25.77 -1.35 -17.56
N VAL A 44 26.46 -1.28 -16.44
CA VAL A 44 26.93 -0.04 -15.79
C VAL A 44 28.44 -0.10 -15.57
N SER A 45 29.07 1.06 -15.55
CA SER A 45 30.49 1.25 -15.27
C SER A 45 30.69 1.90 -13.90
N ASP A 46 31.95 1.93 -13.44
CA ASP A 46 32.29 2.55 -12.14
C ASP A 46 32.01 4.06 -12.14
N SER A 47 32.04 4.71 -13.33
CA SER A 47 31.75 6.13 -13.51
C SER A 47 30.27 6.48 -13.57
N ASP A 48 29.37 5.48 -13.68
CA ASP A 48 27.95 5.74 -13.74
C ASP A 48 27.39 6.10 -12.36
N GLU A 49 26.61 7.18 -12.30
CA GLU A 49 25.89 7.57 -11.09
C GLU A 49 24.67 6.67 -10.92
N ILE A 50 24.64 5.89 -9.84
CA ILE A 50 23.48 5.09 -9.46
C ILE A 50 22.88 5.68 -8.19
N LYS A 51 21.59 6.09 -8.27
CA LYS A 51 20.81 6.50 -7.12
C LYS A 51 19.66 5.53 -6.87
N LEU A 52 19.45 5.19 -5.60
CA LEU A 52 18.29 4.48 -5.16
C LEU A 52 17.35 5.48 -4.47
N GLU A 53 16.33 5.91 -5.16
CA GLU A 53 15.26 6.73 -4.60
C GLU A 53 14.08 5.78 -4.31
N LYS A 54 14.04 5.26 -3.09
CA LYS A 54 12.87 4.54 -2.63
C LYS A 54 11.74 5.57 -2.50
N LYS A 55 10.83 5.61 -3.46
CA LYS A 55 9.50 6.12 -3.17
C LYS A 55 9.00 5.33 -1.96
N GLU A 56 8.23 5.97 -1.09
CA GLU A 56 7.73 5.37 0.14
C GLU A 56 7.36 3.90 -0.05
N THR A 57 8.10 3.00 0.61
CA THR A 57 7.82 1.57 0.51
C THR A 57 6.77 1.24 1.55
N TYR A 58 5.52 1.17 1.15
CA TYR A 58 4.45 0.61 1.97
C TYR A 58 4.67 -0.88 2.21
N VAL A 59 4.07 -1.45 3.23
CA VAL A 59 4.20 -2.88 3.57
C VAL A 59 3.77 -3.80 2.42
N SER A 60 3.00 -3.29 1.45
CA SER A 60 2.66 -4.00 0.23
C SER A 60 2.44 -3.04 -0.96
N ARG A 61 2.42 -3.61 -2.18
CA ARG A 61 2.13 -2.86 -3.42
C ARG A 61 0.74 -2.20 -3.43
N ALA A 62 -0.19 -2.69 -2.62
CA ALA A 62 -1.51 -2.09 -2.47
C ALA A 62 -1.40 -0.62 -2.04
N GLY A 63 -0.49 -0.28 -1.11
CA GLY A 63 -0.26 1.11 -0.71
C GLY A 63 0.08 2.05 -1.86
N LEU A 64 0.81 1.59 -2.88
CA LEU A 64 1.09 2.38 -4.08
C LEU A 64 -0.16 2.64 -4.93
N LYS A 65 -1.11 1.69 -4.95
CA LYS A 65 -2.39 1.88 -5.66
C LYS A 65 -3.19 3.01 -4.99
N LEU A 66 -3.31 2.96 -3.65
CA LEU A 66 -4.01 4.00 -2.91
C LEU A 66 -3.30 5.34 -3.04
N ALA A 67 -1.96 5.38 -3.00
CA ALA A 67 -1.18 6.60 -3.22
C ALA A 67 -1.54 7.26 -4.55
N SER A 68 -1.57 6.49 -5.64
CA SER A 68 -1.90 7.00 -6.98
C SER A 68 -3.31 7.61 -7.05
N VAL A 69 -4.29 6.99 -6.39
CA VAL A 69 -5.67 7.48 -6.35
C VAL A 69 -5.78 8.71 -5.45
N ALA A 70 -5.15 8.68 -4.28
CA ALA A 70 -5.17 9.77 -3.32
C ALA A 70 -4.54 11.04 -3.89
N ASP A 71 -3.40 10.91 -4.60
CA ASP A 71 -2.75 12.04 -5.28
C ASP A 71 -3.65 12.62 -6.38
N TYR A 72 -4.28 11.77 -7.19
CA TYR A 72 -5.13 12.20 -8.30
C TYR A 72 -6.37 12.97 -7.83
N PHE A 73 -7.01 12.50 -6.74
CA PHE A 73 -8.23 13.10 -6.19
C PHE A 73 -7.95 14.09 -5.04
N HIS A 74 -6.68 14.37 -4.72
CA HIS A 74 -6.25 15.24 -3.63
C HIS A 74 -6.88 14.87 -2.28
N LEU A 75 -6.90 13.56 -1.97
CA LEU A 75 -7.50 13.06 -0.75
C LEU A 75 -6.62 13.37 0.47
N ASN A 76 -7.26 13.89 1.52
CA ASN A 76 -6.58 14.21 2.75
C ASN A 76 -6.93 13.21 3.86
N PHE A 77 -5.94 12.46 4.32
CA PHE A 77 -6.06 11.47 5.40
C PHE A 77 -5.73 12.04 6.79
N GLN A 78 -5.21 13.29 6.85
CA GLN A 78 -4.81 13.90 8.10
C GLN A 78 -5.98 13.98 9.09
N ASP A 79 -5.77 13.42 10.30
CA ASP A 79 -6.74 13.35 11.40
C ASP A 79 -8.06 12.62 11.08
N LYS A 80 -8.05 11.75 10.04
CA LYS A 80 -9.21 10.97 9.59
C LYS A 80 -9.32 9.62 10.25
N THR A 81 -10.57 9.18 10.51
CA THR A 81 -10.90 7.78 10.79
C THR A 81 -11.10 7.06 9.46
N VAL A 82 -10.31 6.00 9.25
CA VAL A 82 -10.31 5.24 8.00
C VAL A 82 -10.80 3.82 8.25
N LEU A 83 -11.58 3.28 7.32
CA LEU A 83 -11.93 1.86 7.26
C LEU A 83 -11.24 1.24 6.04
N ASP A 84 -10.42 0.22 6.27
CA ASP A 84 -9.73 -0.58 5.24
C ASP A 84 -10.43 -1.94 5.10
N ILE A 85 -11.21 -2.10 4.02
CA ILE A 85 -12.00 -3.32 3.74
C ILE A 85 -11.16 -4.28 2.90
N GLY A 86 -10.90 -5.48 3.46
CA GLY A 86 -9.97 -6.43 2.87
C GLY A 86 -8.53 -5.99 3.10
N SER A 87 -8.18 -5.67 4.34
CA SER A 87 -6.90 -5.06 4.70
C SER A 87 -5.69 -5.93 4.35
N SER A 88 -5.84 -7.27 4.35
CA SER A 88 -4.79 -8.23 4.00
C SER A 88 -3.47 -7.89 4.69
N THR A 89 -2.38 -7.70 3.94
CA THR A 89 -1.07 -7.30 4.49
C THR A 89 -1.02 -5.87 5.04
N GLY A 90 -2.07 -5.07 4.88
CA GLY A 90 -2.17 -3.72 5.42
C GLY A 90 -1.59 -2.62 4.53
N GLY A 91 -1.59 -2.80 3.22
CA GLY A 91 -1.04 -1.78 2.31
C GLY A 91 -1.80 -0.47 2.34
N PHE A 92 -3.13 -0.49 2.37
CA PHE A 92 -3.96 0.70 2.49
C PHE A 92 -3.93 1.27 3.91
N THR A 93 -3.91 0.40 4.91
CA THR A 93 -3.70 0.77 6.32
C THR A 93 -2.39 1.54 6.52
N ASP A 94 -1.26 1.01 6.01
CA ASP A 94 0.07 1.66 6.09
C ASP A 94 0.08 3.02 5.39
N TYR A 95 -0.50 3.09 4.18
CA TYR A 95 -0.66 4.36 3.47
C TYR A 95 -1.42 5.39 4.32
N SER A 96 -2.59 5.02 4.81
CA SER A 96 -3.47 5.90 5.59
C SER A 96 -2.77 6.45 6.84
N LEU A 97 -2.08 5.58 7.58
CA LEU A 97 -1.33 5.97 8.77
C LEU A 97 -0.18 6.93 8.48
N ARG A 98 0.60 6.68 7.42
CA ARG A 98 1.71 7.55 6.99
C ARG A 98 1.23 8.91 6.52
N HIS A 99 -0.02 9.00 6.05
CA HIS A 99 -0.65 10.26 5.63
C HIS A 99 -1.52 10.89 6.72
N GLY A 100 -1.28 10.50 7.98
CA GLY A 100 -1.81 11.20 9.16
C GLY A 100 -3.15 10.71 9.66
N ALA A 101 -3.66 9.55 9.22
CA ALA A 101 -4.88 9.00 9.80
C ALA A 101 -4.78 8.88 11.33
N LYS A 102 -5.84 9.31 12.03
CA LYS A 102 -5.88 9.21 13.49
C LYS A 102 -6.18 7.79 13.96
N LYS A 103 -6.97 7.05 13.19
CA LYS A 103 -7.37 5.67 13.44
C LYS A 103 -7.65 4.93 12.13
N VAL A 104 -7.34 3.65 12.08
CA VAL A 104 -7.68 2.76 10.96
C VAL A 104 -8.36 1.50 11.50
N PHE A 105 -9.61 1.26 11.11
CA PHE A 105 -10.26 -0.04 11.25
C PHE A 105 -9.80 -0.90 10.08
N ALA A 106 -9.02 -1.94 10.37
CA ALA A 106 -8.53 -2.89 9.38
C ALA A 106 -9.36 -4.17 9.46
N VAL A 107 -10.24 -4.38 8.49
CA VAL A 107 -11.20 -5.50 8.48
C VAL A 107 -10.83 -6.50 7.40
N ASP A 108 -10.69 -7.78 7.78
CA ASP A 108 -10.39 -8.87 6.85
C ASP A 108 -11.02 -10.19 7.31
N VAL A 109 -11.47 -10.99 6.36
CA VAL A 109 -11.98 -12.36 6.62
C VAL A 109 -10.85 -13.33 6.94
N GLY A 110 -9.63 -13.03 6.56
CA GLY A 110 -8.43 -13.82 6.81
C GLY A 110 -7.91 -13.67 8.24
N THR A 111 -6.84 -14.40 8.52
CA THR A 111 -6.17 -14.41 9.83
C THR A 111 -4.68 -14.25 9.62
N ASP A 112 -4.02 -13.55 10.55
CA ASP A 112 -2.57 -13.35 10.58
C ASP A 112 -1.97 -12.76 9.30
N GLN A 113 -2.76 -12.02 8.52
CA GLN A 113 -2.30 -11.43 7.27
C GLN A 113 -1.62 -10.08 7.46
N LEU A 114 -2.05 -9.28 8.45
CA LEU A 114 -1.50 -7.95 8.67
C LEU A 114 -0.01 -8.02 8.94
N HIS A 115 0.77 -7.19 8.22
CA HIS A 115 2.23 -7.16 8.32
C HIS A 115 2.69 -6.95 9.77
N PRO A 116 3.69 -7.73 10.27
CA PRO A 116 4.12 -7.66 11.68
C PRO A 116 4.49 -6.26 12.17
N SER A 117 5.04 -5.40 11.29
CA SER A 117 5.39 -4.02 11.67
C SER A 117 4.19 -3.12 11.96
N LEU A 118 3.00 -3.46 11.46
CA LEU A 118 1.77 -2.69 11.67
C LEU A 118 1.03 -3.12 12.94
N ARG A 119 1.13 -4.39 13.33
CA ARG A 119 0.39 -4.96 14.48
C ARG A 119 0.56 -4.20 15.79
N PRO A 120 1.76 -3.67 16.15
CA PRO A 120 1.94 -2.92 17.40
C PRO A 120 1.38 -1.50 17.37
N ASN A 121 0.89 -1.00 16.23
CA ASN A 121 0.47 0.38 16.11
C ASN A 121 -0.89 0.61 16.80
N PRO A 122 -0.98 1.44 17.86
CA PRO A 122 -2.21 1.63 18.63
C PRO A 122 -3.32 2.35 17.84
N LYS A 123 -3.00 2.92 16.68
CA LYS A 123 -3.98 3.55 15.80
C LYS A 123 -4.72 2.54 14.92
N ILE A 124 -4.32 1.26 14.93
CA ILE A 124 -4.99 0.21 14.16
C ILE A 124 -5.94 -0.57 15.09
N VAL A 125 -7.19 -0.64 14.69
CA VAL A 125 -8.17 -1.55 15.29
C VAL A 125 -8.36 -2.69 14.30
N LEU A 126 -7.73 -3.83 14.59
CA LEU A 126 -7.69 -4.98 13.70
C LEU A 126 -8.88 -5.91 13.96
N HIS A 127 -9.66 -6.18 12.91
CA HIS A 127 -10.77 -7.12 12.90
C HIS A 127 -10.47 -8.24 11.89
N GLU A 128 -9.79 -9.28 12.35
CA GLU A 128 -9.57 -10.52 11.57
C GLU A 128 -10.76 -11.46 11.69
N LYS A 129 -10.91 -12.40 10.75
CA LYS A 129 -12.06 -13.33 10.67
C LYS A 129 -13.41 -12.61 10.62
N THR A 130 -13.43 -11.39 10.11
CA THR A 130 -14.62 -10.55 10.11
C THR A 130 -15.06 -10.26 8.68
N ASP A 131 -16.28 -10.67 8.35
CA ASP A 131 -16.91 -10.24 7.12
C ASP A 131 -17.34 -8.78 7.28
N ILE A 132 -17.10 -7.96 6.28
CA ILE A 132 -17.47 -6.54 6.34
C ILE A 132 -18.98 -6.34 6.54
N ARG A 133 -19.80 -7.29 6.12
CA ARG A 133 -21.27 -7.27 6.31
C ARG A 133 -21.71 -7.47 7.75
N ASP A 134 -20.82 -8.00 8.60
CA ASP A 134 -21.03 -8.18 10.04
C ASP A 134 -20.31 -7.13 10.88
N PHE A 135 -19.55 -6.23 10.23
CA PHE A 135 -18.80 -5.18 10.90
C PHE A 135 -19.64 -3.92 11.10
N TYR A 136 -19.55 -3.35 12.30
CA TYR A 136 -20.12 -2.05 12.66
C TYR A 136 -19.05 -1.24 13.39
N ALA A 137 -18.90 0.02 13.02
CA ALA A 137 -17.96 0.92 13.68
C ALA A 137 -18.61 1.58 14.90
N ASP A 138 -17.82 1.80 15.94
CA ASP A 138 -18.23 2.51 17.16
C ASP A 138 -18.11 4.03 17.06
N GLU A 139 -17.57 4.53 15.94
CA GLU A 139 -17.46 5.96 15.63
C GLU A 139 -17.66 6.23 14.12
N ALA A 140 -17.83 7.50 13.78
CA ALA A 140 -18.01 7.92 12.39
C ALA A 140 -16.72 7.68 11.56
N ILE A 141 -16.90 7.15 10.35
CA ILE A 141 -15.83 6.90 9.40
C ILE A 141 -15.78 8.05 8.40
N ASP A 142 -14.60 8.64 8.22
CA ASP A 142 -14.36 9.72 7.25
C ASP A 142 -14.04 9.17 5.86
N ILE A 143 -13.20 8.11 5.78
CA ILE A 143 -12.75 7.54 4.52
C ILE A 143 -12.85 6.02 4.60
N ILE A 144 -13.45 5.43 3.59
CA ILE A 144 -13.49 3.98 3.38
C ILE A 144 -12.64 3.65 2.17
N VAL A 145 -11.70 2.73 2.33
CA VAL A 145 -10.87 2.19 1.25
C VAL A 145 -11.09 0.68 1.15
N GLY A 146 -11.05 0.11 -0.06
CA GLY A 146 -11.26 -1.32 -0.21
C GLY A 146 -10.60 -1.90 -1.47
N ASP A 147 -9.88 -3.04 -1.30
CA ASP A 147 -9.27 -3.84 -2.37
C ASP A 147 -9.64 -5.32 -2.19
N VAL A 148 -10.92 -5.63 -2.18
CA VAL A 148 -11.45 -6.98 -1.97
C VAL A 148 -11.24 -7.88 -3.20
N SER A 149 -11.05 -9.19 -2.99
CA SER A 149 -10.73 -10.13 -4.06
C SER A 149 -11.73 -11.29 -4.19
N PHE A 150 -12.33 -11.79 -3.16
CA PHE A 150 -13.13 -13.02 -3.20
C PHE A 150 -14.64 -12.78 -3.08
N ILE A 151 -15.05 -11.53 -3.05
CA ILE A 151 -16.44 -11.11 -2.94
C ILE A 151 -16.71 -9.96 -3.92
N SER A 152 -17.91 -9.92 -4.46
CA SER A 152 -18.34 -8.81 -5.32
C SER A 152 -18.58 -7.55 -4.51
N LEU A 153 -18.15 -6.40 -5.04
CA LEU A 153 -18.52 -5.10 -4.46
C LEU A 153 -20.05 -4.94 -4.34
N ARG A 154 -20.83 -5.55 -5.26
CA ARG A 154 -22.31 -5.51 -5.21
C ARG A 154 -22.89 -6.15 -3.95
N GLU A 155 -22.17 -7.08 -3.32
CA GLU A 155 -22.61 -7.77 -2.11
C GLU A 155 -22.29 -6.98 -0.85
N ILE A 156 -21.20 -6.21 -0.85
CA ILE A 156 -20.74 -5.49 0.35
C ILE A 156 -21.18 -4.03 0.38
N LEU A 157 -21.30 -3.37 -0.79
CA LEU A 157 -21.61 -1.95 -0.85
C LEU A 157 -22.96 -1.56 -0.24
N PRO A 158 -24.05 -2.37 -0.32
CA PRO A 158 -25.29 -2.04 0.39
C PRO A 158 -25.09 -1.88 1.89
N HIS A 159 -24.43 -2.86 2.54
CA HIS A 159 -24.13 -2.78 3.98
C HIS A 159 -23.22 -1.58 4.30
N VAL A 160 -22.17 -1.37 3.49
CA VAL A 160 -21.24 -0.24 3.68
C VAL A 160 -21.98 1.09 3.60
N ALA A 161 -22.85 1.27 2.60
CA ALA A 161 -23.59 2.52 2.42
C ALA A 161 -24.60 2.77 3.53
N GLU A 162 -25.30 1.74 3.99
CA GLU A 162 -26.38 1.86 4.96
C GLU A 162 -25.88 2.00 6.41
N ASN A 163 -24.77 1.33 6.75
CA ASN A 163 -24.35 1.15 8.13
C ASN A 163 -23.01 1.84 8.48
N LEU A 164 -22.16 2.13 7.48
CA LEU A 164 -20.79 2.61 7.71
C LEU A 164 -20.50 3.97 7.09
N MET A 165 -21.39 4.49 6.25
CA MET A 165 -21.24 5.80 5.61
C MET A 165 -22.21 6.83 6.18
N ASN A 166 -21.77 8.06 6.16
CA ASN A 166 -22.61 9.25 6.34
C ASN A 166 -22.42 10.18 5.13
N THR A 167 -23.10 11.32 5.10
CA THR A 167 -23.07 12.26 3.98
C THR A 167 -21.70 12.83 3.65
N ASN A 168 -20.73 12.74 4.57
CA ASN A 168 -19.37 13.25 4.40
C ASN A 168 -18.34 12.16 4.18
N THR A 169 -18.73 10.88 4.24
CA THR A 169 -17.81 9.76 4.05
C THR A 169 -17.39 9.62 2.60
N ILE A 170 -16.10 9.51 2.35
CA ILE A 170 -15.54 9.22 1.01
C ILE A 170 -15.29 7.72 0.90
N LEU A 171 -15.81 7.09 -0.16
CA LEU A 171 -15.55 5.69 -0.47
C LEU A 171 -14.65 5.56 -1.70
N ILE A 172 -13.58 4.78 -1.55
CA ILE A 172 -12.62 4.44 -2.60
C ILE A 172 -12.54 2.91 -2.69
N ALA A 173 -13.11 2.34 -3.72
CA ALA A 173 -13.12 0.90 -3.93
C ALA A 173 -12.40 0.53 -5.24
N MET A 174 -11.53 -0.49 -5.17
CA MET A 174 -10.85 -1.02 -6.35
C MET A 174 -11.80 -1.91 -7.13
N VAL A 175 -12.18 -1.49 -8.34
CA VAL A 175 -12.96 -2.31 -9.27
C VAL A 175 -12.00 -3.18 -10.08
N LYS A 176 -12.17 -4.50 -9.97
CA LYS A 176 -11.41 -5.49 -10.76
C LYS A 176 -12.32 -6.04 -11.85
N PRO A 177 -11.98 -5.88 -13.15
CA PRO A 177 -12.68 -6.60 -14.21
C PRO A 177 -12.47 -8.10 -14.01
N GLN A 178 -13.54 -8.85 -14.06
CA GLN A 178 -13.51 -10.33 -14.07
C GLN A 178 -13.50 -10.84 -15.49
#